data_0c4ea3a71430927601ef82262a43feb3
#
_entry.id   0c4ea3a71430927601ef82262a43feb3
#
_cell.length_a   1.000
_cell.length_b   1.000
_cell.length_c   1.000
_cell.angle_alpha   90.00
_cell.angle_beta   90.00
_cell.angle_gamma   90.00
#
_symmetry.space_group_name_H-M   'P 1'
#
loop_
_entity.id
_entity.type
_entity.pdbx_description
1 polymer ?
#
loop_
_entity_poly.entity_id
_entity_poly.type
_entity_poly.pdbx_seq_one_letter_code
_entity_poly.pdbx_strand_id
1 'polypeptide(L)'
;MTTLAQVLEELSLSELSNIHMSNTGAGGIRGEYKPKVILHINEGLLRMFTRIVLAERDVLIEQHDHITNYHLLSRFAAYANNGSMEPYLYIRDLPNEKFKDDVIKILKVFDSTGARLPLNDDNKDNSVFTPQNNVLQIPFPETGICVSVLYQAKHPTLTVNDLDKTVELPDGLFECLRAYVAYKVFS
;
A
#
# COMPACT_ATOMS: atom_id res chain seq x y z
N MET A 1 3.31 -17.82 -8.19
CA MET A 1 2.91 -16.41 -8.05
C MET A 1 2.07 -16.03 -9.24
N THR A 2 0.87 -15.53 -9.02
CA THR A 2 -0.12 -15.26 -10.08
C THR A 2 0.09 -13.87 -10.67
N THR A 3 0.22 -13.75 -11.99
CA THR A 3 0.36 -12.46 -12.69
C THR A 3 -1.01 -11.84 -12.96
N LEU A 4 -1.04 -10.53 -13.26
CA LEU A 4 -2.28 -9.85 -13.66
C LEU A 4 -2.88 -10.48 -14.93
N ALA A 5 -2.04 -10.90 -15.88
CA ALA A 5 -2.50 -11.61 -17.09
C ALA A 5 -3.25 -12.90 -16.73
N GLN A 6 -2.71 -13.69 -15.81
CA GLN A 6 -3.35 -14.92 -15.34
C GLN A 6 -4.68 -14.66 -14.63
N VAL A 7 -4.75 -13.63 -13.78
CA VAL A 7 -6.03 -13.23 -13.12
C VAL A 7 -7.08 -12.86 -14.17
N LEU A 8 -6.71 -12.09 -15.19
CA LEU A 8 -7.64 -11.73 -16.29
C LEU A 8 -8.08 -12.93 -17.10
N GLU A 9 -7.17 -13.89 -17.36
CA GLU A 9 -7.49 -15.13 -18.06
C GLU A 9 -8.46 -16.00 -17.25
N GLU A 10 -8.16 -16.23 -15.97
CA GLU A 10 -9.04 -16.99 -15.07
C GLU A 10 -10.43 -16.37 -14.96
N LEU A 11 -10.53 -15.04 -14.80
CA LEU A 11 -11.81 -14.33 -14.80
C LEU A 11 -12.60 -14.57 -16.11
N SER A 12 -11.93 -14.57 -17.26
CA SER A 12 -12.56 -14.75 -18.56
C SER A 12 -13.09 -16.17 -18.77
N LEU A 13 -12.41 -17.17 -18.19
CA LEU A 13 -12.79 -18.58 -18.31
C LEU A 13 -13.81 -19.02 -17.26
N SER A 14 -13.92 -18.28 -16.16
CA SER A 14 -14.80 -18.61 -15.05
C SER A 14 -15.98 -17.61 -14.91
N GLU A 15 -15.86 -16.64 -14.05
CA GLU A 15 -16.97 -15.76 -13.63
C GLU A 15 -17.51 -14.87 -14.77
N LEU A 16 -16.64 -14.49 -15.73
CA LEU A 16 -16.99 -13.60 -16.85
C LEU A 16 -17.16 -14.33 -18.19
N SER A 17 -17.15 -15.67 -18.19
CA SER A 17 -17.18 -16.47 -19.44
C SER A 17 -18.41 -16.26 -20.31
N ASN A 18 -19.55 -15.96 -19.70
CA ASN A 18 -20.85 -15.83 -20.38
C ASN A 18 -21.22 -14.40 -20.78
N ILE A 19 -20.29 -13.45 -20.67
CA ILE A 19 -20.56 -12.06 -21.04
C ILE A 19 -19.72 -11.61 -22.23
N HIS A 20 -20.22 -10.61 -22.96
CA HIS A 20 -19.58 -10.07 -24.16
C HIS A 20 -18.19 -9.45 -23.94
N MET A 21 -17.75 -9.28 -22.69
CA MET A 21 -16.43 -8.77 -22.35
C MET A 21 -15.32 -9.80 -22.55
N SER A 22 -15.67 -11.10 -22.54
CA SER A 22 -14.72 -12.19 -22.80
C SER A 22 -14.63 -12.52 -24.29
N ASN A 23 -13.47 -13.03 -24.71
CA ASN A 23 -13.30 -13.59 -26.05
C ASN A 23 -13.94 -14.98 -26.08
N THR A 24 -14.99 -15.16 -26.87
CA THR A 24 -15.65 -16.45 -27.02
C THR A 24 -14.70 -17.51 -27.57
N GLY A 25 -14.47 -18.56 -26.78
CA GLY A 25 -13.71 -19.76 -27.20
C GLY A 25 -12.18 -19.67 -27.09
N ALA A 26 -11.61 -18.48 -26.89
CA ALA A 26 -10.16 -18.30 -26.83
C ALA A 26 -9.61 -17.88 -25.47
N GLY A 27 -10.49 -17.64 -24.48
CA GLY A 27 -10.09 -17.05 -23.19
C GLY A 27 -9.65 -15.58 -23.31
N GLY A 28 -9.50 -14.93 -22.17
CA GLY A 28 -9.03 -13.54 -22.07
C GLY A 28 -10.12 -12.48 -22.18
N ILE A 29 -9.88 -11.34 -21.56
CA ILE A 29 -10.75 -10.16 -21.59
C ILE A 29 -10.43 -9.35 -22.86
N ARG A 30 -11.46 -8.91 -23.59
CA ARG A 30 -11.28 -8.02 -24.75
C ARG A 30 -10.59 -6.73 -24.35
N GLY A 31 -9.67 -6.25 -25.23
CA GLY A 31 -8.81 -5.11 -24.95
C GLY A 31 -9.54 -3.86 -24.43
N GLU A 32 -10.70 -3.56 -25.01
CA GLU A 32 -11.55 -2.42 -24.63
C GLU A 32 -12.09 -2.47 -23.20
N TYR A 33 -12.27 -3.68 -22.63
CA TYR A 33 -12.80 -3.87 -21.28
C TYR A 33 -11.71 -4.07 -20.20
N LYS A 34 -10.45 -4.37 -20.61
CA LYS A 34 -9.34 -4.56 -19.66
C LYS A 34 -9.20 -3.41 -18.65
N PRO A 35 -9.24 -2.12 -19.05
CA PRO A 35 -9.11 -1.03 -18.08
C PRO A 35 -10.20 -1.06 -17.00
N LYS A 36 -11.45 -1.37 -17.37
CA LYS A 36 -12.58 -1.46 -16.43
C LYS A 36 -12.42 -2.63 -15.47
N VAL A 37 -12.03 -3.80 -15.95
CA VAL A 37 -11.80 -4.98 -15.12
C VAL A 37 -10.63 -4.75 -14.16
N ILE A 38 -9.52 -4.16 -14.64
CA ILE A 38 -8.36 -3.82 -13.81
C ILE A 38 -8.72 -2.79 -12.73
N LEU A 39 -9.60 -1.82 -13.04
CA LEU A 39 -10.11 -0.89 -12.02
C LEU A 39 -10.80 -1.65 -10.88
N HIS A 40 -11.67 -2.61 -11.19
CA HIS A 40 -12.35 -3.42 -10.17
C HIS A 40 -11.40 -4.36 -9.43
N ILE A 41 -10.34 -4.86 -10.08
CA ILE A 41 -9.25 -5.60 -9.41
C ILE A 41 -8.58 -4.70 -8.38
N ASN A 42 -8.18 -3.48 -8.75
CA ASN A 42 -7.56 -2.53 -7.83
C ASN A 42 -8.47 -2.17 -6.64
N GLU A 43 -9.77 -1.98 -6.89
CA GLU A 43 -10.76 -1.74 -5.82
C GLU A 43 -10.84 -2.94 -4.87
N GLY A 44 -10.87 -4.16 -5.40
CA GLY A 44 -10.89 -5.40 -4.63
C GLY A 44 -9.63 -5.56 -3.77
N LEU A 45 -8.46 -5.38 -4.38
CA LEU A 45 -7.18 -5.42 -3.68
C LEU A 45 -7.12 -4.37 -2.57
N LEU A 46 -7.49 -3.12 -2.84
CA LEU A 46 -7.51 -2.07 -1.81
C LEU A 46 -8.39 -2.45 -0.63
N ARG A 47 -9.58 -3.00 -0.87
CA ARG A 47 -10.49 -3.46 0.20
C ARG A 47 -9.90 -4.59 1.03
N MET A 48 -9.23 -5.57 0.38
CA MET A 48 -8.58 -6.68 1.07
C MET A 48 -7.40 -6.20 1.91
N PHE A 49 -6.50 -5.39 1.33
CA PHE A 49 -5.34 -4.84 2.01
C PHE A 49 -5.72 -3.88 3.15
N THR A 50 -6.87 -3.24 3.09
CA THR A 50 -7.36 -2.40 4.19
C THR A 50 -7.89 -3.22 5.36
N ARG A 51 -8.52 -4.38 5.09
CA ARG A 51 -9.13 -5.23 6.11
C ARG A 51 -8.16 -6.22 6.74
N ILE A 52 -7.22 -6.71 5.94
CA ILE A 52 -6.25 -7.74 6.31
C ILE A 52 -4.85 -7.17 6.14
N VAL A 53 -3.98 -7.39 7.10
CA VAL A 53 -2.56 -7.01 6.99
C VAL A 53 -1.87 -8.02 6.05
N LEU A 54 -1.85 -7.71 4.75
CA LEU A 54 -1.27 -8.55 3.72
C LEU A 54 0.16 -8.12 3.34
N ALA A 55 0.47 -6.84 3.50
CA ALA A 55 1.81 -6.32 3.29
C ALA A 55 2.20 -5.38 4.43
N GLU A 56 3.37 -5.59 4.97
CA GLU A 56 4.02 -4.69 5.92
C GLU A 56 5.29 -4.14 5.29
N ARG A 57 5.55 -2.86 5.54
CA ARG A 57 6.78 -2.17 5.15
C ARG A 57 7.25 -1.31 6.29
N ASP A 58 8.52 -1.01 6.31
CA ASP A 58 9.10 -0.08 7.26
C ASP A 58 9.71 1.13 6.57
N VAL A 59 9.81 2.21 7.33
CA VAL A 59 10.45 3.45 6.91
C VAL A 59 11.14 4.09 8.10
N LEU A 60 12.33 4.65 7.86
CA LEU A 60 13.07 5.41 8.86
C LEU A 60 12.65 6.88 8.82
N ILE A 61 12.36 7.44 9.99
CA ILE A 61 12.07 8.86 10.18
C ILE A 61 13.15 9.45 11.07
N GLU A 62 13.83 10.48 10.57
CA GLU A 62 14.74 11.30 11.36
C GLU A 62 13.95 12.40 12.08
N GLN A 63 14.15 12.49 13.38
CA GLN A 63 13.44 13.48 14.20
C GLN A 63 14.10 14.85 14.10
N HIS A 64 13.28 15.88 14.25
CA HIS A 64 13.65 17.28 14.39
C HIS A 64 12.90 17.88 15.58
N ASP A 65 13.60 18.58 16.48
CA ASP A 65 13.11 19.13 17.75
C ASP A 65 11.88 20.06 17.63
N HIS A 66 11.67 20.63 16.44
CA HIS A 66 10.54 21.55 16.17
C HIS A 66 9.42 20.89 15.33
N ILE A 67 9.51 19.59 15.02
CA ILE A 67 8.50 18.84 14.28
C ILE A 67 7.94 17.74 15.18
N THR A 68 6.68 17.84 15.54
CA THR A 68 5.99 16.81 16.33
C THR A 68 5.16 15.87 15.48
N ASN A 69 4.65 16.32 14.31
CA ASN A 69 3.79 15.54 13.42
C ASN A 69 4.54 15.22 12.12
N TYR A 70 4.84 13.94 11.92
CA TYR A 70 5.55 13.41 10.75
C TYR A 70 4.55 12.78 9.79
N HIS A 71 4.27 13.46 8.68
CA HIS A 71 3.40 12.94 7.62
C HIS A 71 4.18 11.96 6.75
N LEU A 72 3.70 10.73 6.64
CA LEU A 72 4.26 9.70 5.77
C LEU A 72 3.82 9.95 4.32
N LEU A 73 4.47 10.91 3.66
CA LEU A 73 4.25 11.32 2.28
C LEU A 73 5.58 11.46 1.56
N SER A 74 5.62 11.05 0.29
CA SER A 74 6.83 11.05 -0.54
C SER A 74 7.51 12.43 -0.68
N ARG A 75 6.74 13.52 -0.59
CA ARG A 75 7.30 14.89 -0.62
C ARG A 75 8.30 15.18 0.51
N PHE A 76 8.23 14.44 1.63
CA PHE A 76 9.14 14.57 2.77
C PHE A 76 10.27 13.53 2.76
N ALA A 77 10.39 12.73 1.70
CA ALA A 77 11.40 11.70 1.57
C ALA A 77 12.69 12.24 0.91
N ALA A 78 13.83 11.69 1.29
CA ALA A 78 15.12 12.13 0.76
C ALA A 78 15.28 11.89 -0.75
N TYR A 79 14.77 10.75 -1.25
CA TYR A 79 14.90 10.37 -2.66
C TYR A 79 13.57 10.29 -3.42
N ALA A 80 12.44 10.12 -2.73
CA ALA A 80 11.13 10.04 -3.38
C ALA A 80 10.43 11.41 -3.51
N ASN A 81 11.05 12.51 -3.11
CA ASN A 81 10.44 13.84 -3.00
C ASN A 81 10.03 14.48 -4.35
N ASN A 82 10.44 13.92 -5.48
CA ASN A 82 10.11 14.42 -6.83
C ASN A 82 10.40 15.92 -7.04
N GLY A 83 11.47 16.45 -6.39
CA GLY A 83 11.84 17.85 -6.45
C GLY A 83 11.00 18.77 -5.54
N SER A 84 10.34 18.23 -4.52
CA SER A 84 9.67 19.00 -3.48
C SER A 84 10.65 19.97 -2.82
N MET A 85 10.20 21.19 -2.58
CA MET A 85 10.96 22.24 -1.87
C MET A 85 10.68 22.24 -0.36
N GLU A 86 10.22 21.11 0.19
CA GLU A 86 9.98 21.01 1.64
C GLU A 86 11.28 21.25 2.41
N PRO A 87 11.26 22.08 3.47
CA PRO A 87 12.47 22.46 4.19
C PRO A 87 13.10 21.30 4.96
N TYR A 88 12.31 20.26 5.28
CA TYR A 88 12.75 19.11 6.05
C TYR A 88 12.36 17.81 5.35
N LEU A 89 13.37 17.07 4.91
CA LEU A 89 13.24 15.74 4.32
C LEU A 89 13.56 14.69 5.39
N TYR A 90 12.58 14.44 6.25
CA TYR A 90 12.76 13.58 7.43
C TYR A 90 12.53 12.08 7.16
N ILE A 91 11.94 11.70 6.01
CA ILE A 91 11.84 10.29 5.61
C ILE A 91 13.17 9.89 4.97
N ARG A 92 13.87 8.95 5.60
CA ARG A 92 15.17 8.43 5.15
C ARG A 92 14.94 7.19 4.29
N ASP A 93 14.55 7.39 3.04
CA ASP A 93 14.44 6.34 2.03
C ASP A 93 15.77 6.13 1.27
N LEU A 94 15.85 5.08 0.46
CA LEU A 94 17.05 4.74 -0.30
C LEU A 94 16.85 5.04 -1.79
N PRO A 95 17.95 5.31 -2.55
CA PRO A 95 17.86 5.58 -3.99
C PRO A 95 17.15 4.47 -4.79
N ASN A 96 17.41 3.21 -4.40
CA ASN A 96 16.85 2.03 -5.05
C ASN A 96 15.55 1.53 -4.41
N GLU A 97 15.21 2.04 -3.24
CA GLU A 97 14.01 1.68 -2.50
C GLU A 97 13.32 2.95 -1.99
N LYS A 98 12.79 3.71 -2.95
CA LYS A 98 12.13 4.97 -2.68
C LYS A 98 10.83 4.75 -1.91
N PHE A 99 10.56 5.64 -0.96
CA PHE A 99 9.29 5.65 -0.23
C PHE A 99 8.12 5.83 -1.20
N LYS A 100 7.06 5.06 -0.98
CA LYS A 100 5.83 5.10 -1.77
C LYS A 100 4.70 5.63 -0.90
N ASP A 101 3.79 6.38 -1.49
CA ASP A 101 2.59 6.88 -0.79
C ASP A 101 1.55 5.76 -0.62
N ASP A 102 1.99 4.63 -0.03
CA ASP A 102 1.21 3.40 0.07
C ASP A 102 0.79 3.04 1.50
N VAL A 103 0.93 3.97 2.43
CA VAL A 103 0.56 3.77 3.84
C VAL A 103 -0.96 3.63 3.98
N ILE A 104 -1.41 2.52 4.56
CA ILE A 104 -2.80 2.34 5.02
C ILE A 104 -2.91 2.78 6.47
N LYS A 105 -2.06 2.25 7.34
CA LYS A 105 -1.97 2.65 8.75
C LYS A 105 -0.61 2.28 9.35
N ILE A 106 -0.20 3.01 10.37
CA ILE A 106 0.97 2.69 11.19
C ILE A 106 0.61 1.54 12.13
N LEU A 107 1.49 0.54 12.21
CA LEU A 107 1.29 -0.66 13.03
C LEU A 107 2.16 -0.66 14.28
N LYS A 108 3.45 -0.32 14.14
CA LYS A 108 4.44 -0.33 15.21
C LYS A 108 5.47 0.76 14.96
N VAL A 109 6.06 1.25 16.03
CA VAL A 109 7.19 2.18 15.97
C VAL A 109 8.29 1.64 16.87
N PHE A 110 9.53 1.72 16.40
CA PHE A 110 10.71 1.28 17.12
C PHE A 110 11.68 2.45 17.25
N ASP A 111 12.33 2.55 18.41
CA ASP A 111 13.37 3.53 18.62
C ASP A 111 14.69 3.15 17.92
N SER A 112 15.71 3.98 18.08
CA SER A 112 17.05 3.77 17.48
C SER A 112 17.79 2.53 18.02
N THR A 113 17.33 1.95 19.14
CA THR A 113 17.86 0.72 19.72
C THR A 113 17.12 -0.53 19.26
N GLY A 114 16.03 -0.36 18.52
CA GLY A 114 15.12 -1.44 18.11
C GLY A 114 14.08 -1.80 19.16
N ALA A 115 13.98 -1.07 20.26
CA ALA A 115 12.92 -1.29 21.23
C ALA A 115 11.59 -0.70 20.73
N ARG A 116 10.50 -1.44 20.96
CA ARG A 116 9.17 -1.00 20.53
C ARG A 116 8.67 0.13 21.41
N LEU A 117 8.30 1.25 20.79
CA LEU A 117 7.63 2.35 21.50
C LEU A 117 6.13 2.05 21.69
N PRO A 118 5.56 2.47 22.84
CA PRO A 118 4.11 2.45 23.03
C PRO A 118 3.42 3.30 21.97
N LEU A 119 2.30 2.82 21.43
CA LEU A 119 1.56 3.51 20.39
C LEU A 119 0.14 3.82 20.89
N ASN A 120 -0.24 5.10 20.90
CA ASN A 120 -1.55 5.59 21.37
C ASN A 120 -1.86 5.19 22.83
N ASP A 121 -0.87 5.24 23.70
CA ASP A 121 -1.02 4.91 25.12
C ASP A 121 -0.73 6.16 25.97
N ASP A 122 -1.78 6.86 26.42
CA ASP A 122 -1.68 8.09 27.19
C ASP A 122 -1.06 7.88 28.59
N ASN A 123 -0.92 6.63 29.04
CA ASN A 123 -0.33 6.31 30.36
C ASN A 123 1.18 6.08 30.29
N LYS A 124 1.80 6.26 29.13
CA LYS A 124 3.24 6.05 28.91
C LYS A 124 3.90 7.34 28.46
N ASP A 125 4.91 7.81 29.20
CA ASP A 125 5.61 9.06 28.92
C ASP A 125 6.34 9.08 27.57
N ASN A 126 6.78 7.90 27.07
CA ASN A 126 7.46 7.73 25.79
C ASN A 126 6.52 7.24 24.68
N SER A 127 5.21 7.43 24.84
CA SER A 127 4.24 7.04 23.83
C SER A 127 4.31 7.95 22.61
N VAL A 128 4.16 7.35 21.45
CA VAL A 128 3.94 8.04 20.17
C VAL A 128 2.49 7.83 19.73
N PHE A 129 1.96 8.75 18.94
CA PHE A 129 0.54 8.75 18.58
C PHE A 129 0.33 8.73 17.07
N THR A 130 -0.83 8.27 16.65
CA THR A 130 -1.25 8.28 15.24
C THR A 130 -2.56 9.06 15.10
N PRO A 131 -2.51 10.41 15.06
CA PRO A 131 -3.70 11.24 14.93
C PRO A 131 -4.42 11.02 13.60
N GLN A 132 -3.69 10.55 12.59
CA GLN A 132 -4.20 10.11 11.29
C GLN A 132 -3.47 8.82 10.88
N ASN A 133 -4.05 8.07 9.96
CA ASN A 133 -3.52 6.78 9.52
C ASN A 133 -2.06 6.83 9.00
N ASN A 134 -1.68 7.95 8.41
CA ASN A 134 -0.35 8.19 7.82
C ASN A 134 0.42 9.31 8.52
N VAL A 135 0.09 9.63 9.76
CA VAL A 135 0.78 10.65 10.55
C VAL A 135 1.27 10.01 11.84
N LEU A 136 2.57 10.11 12.09
CA LEU A 136 3.18 9.78 13.36
C LEU A 136 3.39 11.07 14.15
N GLN A 137 2.87 11.13 15.36
CA GLN A 137 3.14 12.20 16.32
C GLN A 137 4.12 11.72 17.36
N ILE A 138 5.21 12.45 17.51
CA ILE A 138 6.23 12.27 18.55
C ILE A 138 6.17 13.50 19.45
N PRO A 139 5.68 13.38 20.72
CA PRO A 139 5.48 14.54 21.59
C PRO A 139 6.77 15.26 21.96
N PHE A 140 7.86 14.51 22.13
CA PHE A 140 9.17 15.02 22.53
C PHE A 140 10.23 14.55 21.53
N PRO A 141 10.30 15.16 20.32
CA PRO A 141 11.26 14.76 19.31
C PRO A 141 12.68 15.24 19.69
N GLU A 142 13.68 14.43 19.33
CA GLU A 142 15.09 14.75 19.53
C GLU A 142 15.81 14.76 18.17
N THR A 143 16.35 15.91 17.81
CA THR A 143 17.02 16.10 16.50
C THR A 143 18.14 15.08 16.27
N GLY A 144 18.12 14.44 15.11
CA GLY A 144 19.13 13.45 14.67
C GLY A 144 18.86 12.03 15.16
N ILE A 145 17.85 11.81 16.01
CA ILE A 145 17.43 10.45 16.39
C ILE A 145 16.47 9.91 15.32
N CYS A 146 16.69 8.66 14.91
CA CYS A 146 15.83 7.98 13.98
C CYS A 146 14.88 7.02 14.69
N VAL A 147 13.64 6.95 14.21
CA VAL A 147 12.68 5.90 14.58
C VAL A 147 12.31 5.09 13.33
N SER A 148 12.14 3.78 13.52
CA SER A 148 11.63 2.92 12.46
C SER A 148 10.11 2.78 12.61
N VAL A 149 9.38 3.04 11.54
CA VAL A 149 7.92 2.98 11.50
C VAL A 149 7.50 1.82 10.61
N LEU A 150 6.95 0.76 11.23
CA LEU A 150 6.32 -0.34 10.52
C LEU A 150 4.88 0.02 10.21
N TYR A 151 4.49 -0.05 8.95
CA TYR A 151 3.16 0.28 8.49
C TYR A 151 2.56 -0.79 7.57
N GLN A 152 1.24 -0.85 7.56
CA GLN A 152 0.49 -1.64 6.60
C GLN A 152 0.48 -0.90 5.27
N ALA A 153 0.99 -1.56 4.23
CA ALA A 153 1.06 -1.02 2.88
C ALA A 153 -0.12 -1.49 2.03
N LYS A 154 -0.58 -0.64 1.10
CA LYS A 154 -1.53 -1.03 0.06
C LYS A 154 -0.81 -1.74 -1.09
N HIS A 155 -1.54 -2.57 -1.83
CA HIS A 155 -1.04 -3.15 -3.07
C HIS A 155 -0.73 -2.03 -4.08
N PRO A 156 0.37 -2.11 -4.85
CA PRO A 156 0.64 -1.19 -5.95
C PRO A 156 -0.52 -1.16 -6.95
N THR A 157 -0.88 0.03 -7.42
CA THR A 157 -1.95 0.16 -8.42
C THR A 157 -1.51 -0.49 -9.73
N LEU A 158 -2.34 -1.38 -10.25
CA LEU A 158 -2.13 -2.10 -11.51
C LEU A 158 -2.74 -1.32 -12.68
N THR A 159 -2.06 -1.37 -13.82
CA THR A 159 -2.51 -0.74 -15.07
C THR A 159 -2.51 -1.78 -16.20
N VAL A 160 -3.00 -1.40 -17.37
CA VAL A 160 -2.97 -2.26 -18.58
C VAL A 160 -1.56 -2.60 -19.06
N ASN A 161 -0.55 -1.86 -18.62
CA ASN A 161 0.85 -2.09 -18.95
C ASN A 161 1.54 -3.06 -17.98
N ASP A 162 0.86 -3.47 -16.91
CA ASP A 162 1.41 -4.28 -15.81
C ASP A 162 0.99 -5.75 -15.91
N LEU A 163 0.67 -6.26 -17.10
CA LEU A 163 0.14 -7.62 -17.29
C LEU A 163 1.07 -8.71 -16.75
N ASP A 164 2.38 -8.49 -16.84
CA ASP A 164 3.40 -9.43 -16.36
C ASP A 164 3.71 -9.25 -14.87
N LYS A 165 3.18 -8.21 -14.22
CA LYS A 165 3.41 -7.99 -12.79
C LYS A 165 2.65 -9.01 -11.95
N THR A 166 3.31 -9.47 -10.91
CA THR A 166 2.71 -10.35 -9.90
C THR A 166 1.70 -9.59 -9.07
N VAL A 167 0.55 -10.20 -8.85
CA VAL A 167 -0.43 -9.74 -7.88
C VAL A 167 -0.05 -10.33 -6.51
N GLU A 168 0.38 -9.46 -5.59
CA GLU A 168 0.84 -9.85 -4.25
C GLU A 168 -0.36 -10.21 -3.36
N LEU A 169 -0.96 -11.38 -3.62
CA LEU A 169 -2.11 -11.87 -2.87
C LEU A 169 -1.91 -13.37 -2.54
N PRO A 170 -2.20 -13.82 -1.31
CA PRO A 170 -2.23 -15.24 -0.98
C PRO A 170 -3.23 -16.02 -1.85
N ASP A 171 -2.86 -17.23 -2.27
CA ASP A 171 -3.65 -18.04 -3.22
C ASP A 171 -5.12 -18.21 -2.78
N GLY A 172 -5.38 -18.42 -1.49
CA GLY A 172 -6.74 -18.57 -0.96
C GLY A 172 -7.63 -17.30 -1.07
N LEU A 173 -7.05 -16.14 -1.37
CA LEU A 173 -7.80 -14.88 -1.52
C LEU A 173 -8.11 -14.53 -2.98
N PHE A 174 -7.51 -15.21 -3.97
CA PHE A 174 -7.80 -14.95 -5.37
C PHE A 174 -9.25 -15.26 -5.74
N GLU A 175 -9.84 -16.29 -5.16
CA GLU A 175 -11.26 -16.60 -5.36
C GLU A 175 -12.15 -15.45 -4.87
N CYS A 176 -11.86 -14.88 -3.70
CA CYS A 176 -12.57 -13.73 -3.17
C CYS A 176 -12.42 -12.50 -4.07
N LEU A 177 -11.22 -12.26 -4.62
CA LEU A 177 -10.97 -11.18 -5.56
C LEU A 177 -11.79 -11.35 -6.84
N ARG A 178 -11.79 -12.55 -7.43
CA ARG A 178 -12.56 -12.86 -8.64
C ARG A 178 -14.06 -12.68 -8.41
N ALA A 179 -14.59 -13.21 -7.32
CA ALA A 179 -15.99 -13.04 -6.96
C ALA A 179 -16.38 -11.56 -6.79
N TYR A 180 -15.50 -10.75 -6.16
CA TYR A 180 -15.70 -9.32 -6.04
C TYR A 180 -15.73 -8.61 -7.40
N VAL A 181 -14.77 -8.93 -8.29
CA VAL A 181 -14.70 -8.35 -9.63
C VAL A 181 -15.95 -8.72 -10.45
N ALA A 182 -16.35 -9.99 -10.40
CA ALA A 182 -17.56 -10.45 -11.06
C ALA A 182 -18.79 -9.67 -10.56
N TYR A 183 -18.98 -9.57 -9.25
CA TYR A 183 -20.06 -8.78 -8.67
C TYR A 183 -20.07 -7.34 -9.22
N LYS A 184 -18.92 -6.68 -9.30
CA LYS A 184 -18.80 -5.30 -9.79
C LYS A 184 -19.07 -5.15 -11.29
N VAL A 185 -18.77 -6.18 -12.07
CA VAL A 185 -19.04 -6.19 -13.52
C VAL A 185 -20.53 -6.38 -13.80
N PHE A 186 -21.23 -7.19 -12.99
CA PHE A 186 -22.67 -7.46 -13.14
C PHE A 186 -23.57 -6.43 -12.44
N SER A 187 -23.01 -5.52 -11.61
CA SER A 187 -23.77 -4.45 -10.94
C SER A 187 -23.92 -3.23 -11.82
#